data_ad14a82d443e95ff165e36c40412aa05
#
_entry.id   ad14a82d443e95ff165e36c40412aa05
#
_cell.length_a   1.000
_cell.length_b   1.000
_cell.length_c   1.000
_cell.angle_alpha   90.00
_cell.angle_beta   90.00
_cell.angle_gamma   90.00
#
_symmetry.space_group_name_H-M   'P 1'
#
loop_
_entity.id
_entity.type
_entity.pdbx_description
1 polymer ?
#
loop_
_entity_poly.entity_id
_entity_poly.type
_entity_poly.pdbx_seq_one_letter_code
_entity_poly.pdbx_strand_id
1 'polypeptide(L)'
;MARTASNSTPHQRTRRDHSTETAEDYVEAVADIITERTSCRLVDLAEYFAVSHVTANRIVARLQKEGLLSTEPYQPIELTAKGKRLAVRCRQRHEIVYQFLLSIGIDEQTAAIDAEGIEHHVSPKTLRRFEELVQRNESRDS
;
A
#
# COMPACT_ATOMS: atom_id res chain seq x y z
N MET A 1 23.36 27.40 0.50
CA MET A 1 22.09 27.36 -0.25
C MET A 1 20.96 26.97 0.69
N ALA A 2 20.06 27.88 0.93
CA ALA A 2 18.89 27.61 1.75
C ALA A 2 18.00 26.62 0.99
N ARG A 3 17.86 25.43 1.48
CA ARG A 3 16.78 24.55 1.08
C ARG A 3 15.48 25.28 1.45
N THR A 4 14.72 25.68 0.45
CA THR A 4 13.35 26.05 0.66
C THR A 4 12.67 24.81 1.22
N ALA A 5 12.50 24.75 2.53
CA ALA A 5 11.64 23.77 3.14
C ALA A 5 10.29 23.88 2.44
N SER A 6 9.81 22.78 1.89
CA SER A 6 8.47 22.72 1.33
C SER A 6 7.51 23.21 2.41
N ASN A 7 6.98 24.43 2.24
CA ASN A 7 6.02 25.04 3.16
C ASN A 7 4.63 24.42 3.02
N SER A 8 4.58 23.08 2.91
CA SER A 8 3.30 22.40 2.90
C SER A 8 2.65 22.51 4.27
N THR A 9 1.40 22.97 4.31
CA THR A 9 0.62 23.00 5.54
C THR A 9 0.35 21.57 6.03
N PRO A 10 0.08 21.38 7.35
CA PRO A 10 -0.29 20.04 7.86
C PRO A 10 -1.47 19.43 7.10
N HIS A 11 -2.44 20.22 6.66
CA HIS A 11 -3.58 19.73 5.87
C HIS A 11 -3.17 19.26 4.48
N GLN A 12 -2.20 19.90 3.84
CA GLN A 12 -1.68 19.49 2.54
C GLN A 12 -0.90 18.17 2.66
N ARG A 13 -0.13 18.01 3.73
CA ARG A 13 0.59 16.76 4.02
C ARG A 13 -0.39 15.62 4.24
N THR A 14 -1.42 15.83 5.06
CA THR A 14 -2.45 14.82 5.33
C THR A 14 -3.16 14.39 4.05
N ARG A 15 -3.54 15.33 3.18
CA ARG A 15 -4.18 15.00 1.90
C ARG A 15 -3.25 14.22 0.97
N ARG A 16 -1.97 14.56 0.95
CA ARG A 16 -0.97 13.85 0.14
C ARG A 16 -0.79 12.42 0.65
N ASP A 17 -0.69 12.24 1.96
CA ASP A 17 -0.54 10.94 2.60
C ASP A 17 -1.76 10.05 2.32
N HIS A 18 -2.97 10.58 2.44
CA HIS A 18 -4.21 9.88 2.11
C HIS A 18 -4.27 9.49 0.63
N SER A 19 -3.86 10.38 -0.26
CA SER A 19 -3.82 10.12 -1.70
C SER A 19 -2.84 9.00 -2.04
N THR A 20 -1.66 9.01 -1.42
CA THR A 20 -0.64 7.98 -1.59
C THR A 20 -1.11 6.64 -1.02
N GLU A 21 -1.68 6.65 0.18
CA GLU A 21 -2.24 5.46 0.82
C GLU A 21 -3.33 4.83 -0.04
N THR A 22 -4.25 5.63 -0.58
CA THR A 22 -5.30 5.15 -1.48
C THR A 22 -4.71 4.50 -2.73
N ALA A 23 -3.70 5.11 -3.33
CA ALA A 23 -3.03 4.55 -4.50
C ALA A 23 -2.40 3.19 -4.17
N GLU A 24 -1.72 3.09 -3.05
CA GLU A 24 -1.09 1.85 -2.60
C GLU A 24 -2.13 0.77 -2.31
N ASP A 25 -3.21 1.11 -1.61
CA ASP A 25 -4.29 0.18 -1.30
C ASP A 25 -4.95 -0.38 -2.56
N TYR A 26 -5.22 0.46 -3.55
CA TYR A 26 -5.84 0.03 -4.81
C TYR A 26 -4.92 -0.87 -5.63
N VAL A 27 -3.64 -0.53 -5.69
CA VAL A 27 -2.65 -1.35 -6.41
C VAL A 27 -2.53 -2.74 -5.77
N GLU A 28 -2.48 -2.80 -4.44
CA GLU A 28 -2.47 -4.06 -3.72
C GLU A 28 -3.76 -4.87 -3.94
N ALA A 29 -4.91 -4.20 -3.88
CA ALA A 29 -6.20 -4.85 -4.09
C ALA A 29 -6.31 -5.44 -5.51
N VAL A 30 -5.88 -4.69 -6.52
CA VAL A 30 -5.86 -5.20 -7.91
C VAL A 30 -4.97 -6.44 -8.00
N ALA A 31 -3.78 -6.41 -7.43
CA ALA A 31 -2.86 -7.54 -7.43
C ALA A 31 -3.50 -8.77 -6.75
N ASP A 32 -4.12 -8.58 -5.59
CA ASP A 32 -4.74 -9.67 -4.83
C ASP A 32 -5.95 -10.26 -5.56
N ILE A 33 -6.81 -9.41 -6.12
CA ILE A 33 -8.00 -9.85 -6.86
C ILE A 33 -7.59 -10.64 -8.10
N ILE A 34 -6.58 -10.20 -8.85
CA ILE A 34 -6.07 -10.93 -10.01
C ILE A 34 -5.54 -12.30 -9.59
N THR A 35 -4.81 -12.35 -8.48
CA THR A 35 -4.27 -13.61 -7.97
C THR A 35 -5.38 -14.59 -7.57
N GLU A 36 -6.43 -14.10 -6.92
CA GLU A 36 -7.52 -14.96 -6.44
C GLU A 36 -8.55 -15.31 -7.52
N ARG A 37 -8.86 -14.38 -8.43
CA ARG A 37 -9.98 -14.49 -9.36
C ARG A 37 -9.60 -14.44 -10.84
N THR A 38 -8.31 -14.36 -11.15
CA THR A 38 -7.76 -14.29 -12.51
C THR A 38 -7.87 -12.90 -13.14
N SER A 39 -8.93 -12.15 -12.89
CA SER A 39 -9.09 -10.79 -13.42
C SER A 39 -9.72 -9.86 -12.38
N CYS A 40 -9.49 -8.56 -12.55
CA CYS A 40 -10.04 -7.52 -11.70
C CYS A 40 -10.86 -6.55 -12.55
N ARG A 41 -12.09 -6.29 -12.13
CA ARG A 41 -12.98 -5.32 -12.76
C ARG A 41 -13.38 -4.24 -11.77
N LEU A 42 -13.95 -3.16 -12.29
CA LEU A 42 -14.38 -2.04 -11.45
C LEU A 42 -15.34 -2.47 -10.33
N VAL A 43 -16.26 -3.38 -10.63
CA VAL A 43 -17.21 -3.91 -9.64
C VAL A 43 -16.50 -4.60 -8.49
N ASP A 44 -15.41 -5.31 -8.78
CA ASP A 44 -14.62 -6.01 -7.76
C ASP A 44 -13.97 -5.03 -6.78
N LEU A 45 -13.44 -3.92 -7.29
CA LEU A 45 -12.85 -2.86 -6.45
C LEU A 45 -13.90 -2.13 -5.64
N ALA A 46 -15.04 -1.81 -6.24
CA ALA A 46 -16.15 -1.17 -5.53
C ALA A 46 -16.64 -2.02 -4.35
N GLU A 47 -16.78 -3.33 -4.55
CA GLU A 47 -17.12 -4.27 -3.49
C GLU A 47 -16.03 -4.38 -2.43
N TYR A 48 -14.79 -4.52 -2.87
CA TYR A 48 -13.64 -4.70 -1.97
C TYR A 48 -13.51 -3.53 -0.98
N PHE A 49 -13.67 -2.30 -1.47
CA PHE A 49 -13.53 -1.09 -0.65
C PHE A 49 -14.88 -0.58 -0.08
N ALA A 50 -15.97 -1.25 -0.38
CA ALA A 50 -17.32 -0.84 0.04
C ALA A 50 -17.62 0.61 -0.37
N VAL A 51 -17.32 0.95 -1.61
CA VAL A 51 -17.56 2.28 -2.18
C VAL A 51 -18.46 2.17 -3.40
N SER A 52 -19.02 3.32 -3.85
CA SER A 52 -19.83 3.36 -5.05
C SER A 52 -18.99 3.12 -6.31
N HIS A 53 -19.63 2.68 -7.40
CA HIS A 53 -18.98 2.55 -8.70
C HIS A 53 -18.40 3.88 -9.19
N VAL A 54 -19.07 4.99 -8.91
CA VAL A 54 -18.59 6.34 -9.26
C VAL A 54 -17.30 6.66 -8.55
N THR A 55 -17.23 6.37 -7.25
CA THR A 55 -16.01 6.59 -6.45
C THR A 55 -14.86 5.70 -6.95
N ALA A 56 -15.11 4.41 -7.13
CA ALA A 56 -14.10 3.47 -7.62
C ALA A 56 -13.60 3.88 -9.01
N ASN A 57 -14.50 4.27 -9.91
CA ASN A 57 -14.14 4.70 -11.26
C ASN A 57 -13.26 5.96 -11.25
N ARG A 58 -13.57 6.92 -10.39
CA ARG A 58 -12.77 8.14 -10.25
C ARG A 58 -11.37 7.84 -9.77
N ILE A 59 -11.23 6.97 -8.78
CA ILE A 59 -9.91 6.58 -8.25
C ILE A 59 -9.11 5.81 -9.32
N VAL A 60 -9.73 4.86 -10.00
CA VAL A 60 -9.08 4.09 -11.08
C VAL A 60 -8.61 5.02 -12.20
N ALA A 61 -9.44 5.99 -12.59
CA ALA A 61 -9.07 6.97 -13.62
C ALA A 61 -7.86 7.81 -13.20
N ARG A 62 -7.81 8.21 -11.93
CA ARG A 62 -6.65 8.92 -11.37
C ARG A 62 -5.39 8.05 -11.41
N LEU A 63 -5.49 6.79 -10.99
CA LEU A 63 -4.36 5.89 -10.96
C LEU A 63 -3.86 5.51 -12.36
N GLN A 64 -4.76 5.51 -13.33
CA GLN A 64 -4.38 5.36 -14.74
C GLN A 64 -3.54 6.54 -15.20
N LYS A 65 -3.93 7.78 -14.86
CA LYS A 65 -3.14 8.98 -15.16
C LYS A 65 -1.77 8.96 -14.50
N GLU A 66 -1.70 8.41 -13.29
CA GLU A 66 -0.44 8.26 -12.56
C GLU A 66 0.43 7.12 -13.10
N GLY A 67 -0.07 6.37 -14.07
CA GLY A 67 0.67 5.28 -14.72
C GLY A 67 0.75 4.00 -13.91
N LEU A 68 -0.15 3.79 -12.95
CA LEU A 68 -0.16 2.62 -12.08
C LEU A 68 -1.10 1.52 -12.58
N LEU A 69 -2.20 1.89 -13.20
CA LEU A 69 -3.21 0.98 -13.74
C LEU A 69 -3.37 1.19 -15.23
N SER A 70 -3.75 0.14 -15.94
CA SER A 70 -4.12 0.16 -17.34
C SER A 70 -5.57 -0.28 -17.44
N THR A 71 -6.41 0.54 -18.08
CA THR A 71 -7.81 0.24 -18.29
C THR A 71 -8.20 0.57 -19.73
N GLU A 72 -8.98 -0.34 -20.35
CA GLU A 72 -9.57 -0.10 -21.66
C GLU A 72 -11.05 -0.47 -21.61
N PRO A 73 -11.92 0.13 -22.46
CA PRO A 73 -13.34 -0.21 -22.47
C PRO A 73 -13.55 -1.72 -22.61
N TYR A 74 -14.39 -2.26 -21.74
CA TYR A 74 -14.77 -3.68 -21.71
C TYR A 74 -13.63 -4.65 -21.38
N GLN A 75 -12.45 -4.16 -20.99
CA GLN A 75 -11.33 -4.99 -20.58
C GLN A 75 -11.15 -4.96 -19.07
N PRO A 76 -10.58 -6.03 -18.47
CA PRO A 76 -10.23 -6.02 -17.05
C PRO A 76 -9.18 -4.96 -16.75
N ILE A 77 -9.16 -4.52 -15.49
CA ILE A 77 -8.15 -3.60 -14.98
C ILE A 77 -6.84 -4.39 -14.79
N GLU A 78 -5.74 -3.85 -15.28
CA GLU A 78 -4.43 -4.45 -15.15
C GLU A 78 -3.46 -3.49 -14.46
N LEU A 79 -2.44 -4.05 -13.81
CA LEU A 79 -1.33 -3.28 -13.27
C LEU A 79 -0.31 -3.02 -14.38
N THR A 80 0.17 -1.78 -14.47
CA THR A 80 1.35 -1.46 -15.27
C THR A 80 2.61 -2.02 -14.60
N ALA A 81 3.76 -1.99 -15.27
CA ALA A 81 5.03 -2.35 -14.65
C ALA A 81 5.30 -1.53 -13.39
N LYS A 82 5.00 -0.22 -13.43
CA LYS A 82 5.11 0.68 -12.28
C LYS A 82 4.17 0.26 -11.15
N GLY A 83 2.92 -0.08 -11.48
CA GLY A 83 1.94 -0.56 -10.50
C GLY A 83 2.37 -1.88 -9.85
N LYS A 84 2.92 -2.81 -10.62
CA LYS A 84 3.44 -4.08 -10.09
C LYS A 84 4.59 -3.86 -9.11
N ARG A 85 5.52 -2.95 -9.44
CA ARG A 85 6.62 -2.60 -8.53
C ARG A 85 6.11 -1.99 -7.24
N LEU A 86 5.10 -1.13 -7.33
CA LEU A 86 4.49 -0.53 -6.13
C LEU A 86 3.83 -1.60 -5.27
N ALA A 87 3.09 -2.53 -5.87
CA ALA A 87 2.46 -3.63 -5.13
C ALA A 87 3.49 -4.49 -4.39
N VAL A 88 4.61 -4.79 -5.02
CA VAL A 88 5.71 -5.56 -4.40
C VAL A 88 6.29 -4.79 -3.21
N ARG A 89 6.57 -3.50 -3.38
CA ARG A 89 7.09 -2.66 -2.27
C ARG A 89 6.12 -2.60 -1.09
N CYS A 90 4.83 -2.44 -1.35
CA CYS A 90 3.81 -2.42 -0.30
C CYS A 90 3.79 -3.74 0.47
N ARG A 91 3.84 -4.86 -0.21
CA ARG A 91 3.86 -6.17 0.42
C ARG A 91 5.12 -6.36 1.28
N GLN A 92 6.27 -5.92 0.79
CA GLN A 92 7.52 -5.97 1.54
C GLN A 92 7.45 -5.12 2.81
N ARG A 93 6.93 -3.89 2.71
CA ARG A 93 6.75 -3.01 3.88
C ARG A 93 5.79 -3.63 4.88
N HIS A 94 4.67 -4.16 4.42
CA HIS A 94 3.71 -4.85 5.28
C HIS A 94 4.39 -5.97 6.06
N GLU A 95 5.14 -6.81 5.39
CA GLU A 95 5.81 -7.95 6.01
C GLU A 95 6.84 -7.50 7.05
N ILE A 96 7.63 -6.47 6.76
CA ILE A 96 8.60 -5.93 7.72
C ILE A 96 7.89 -5.42 8.98
N VAL A 97 6.84 -4.63 8.83
CA VAL A 97 6.08 -4.09 9.97
C VAL A 97 5.40 -5.21 10.74
N TYR A 98 4.80 -6.16 10.04
CA TYR A 98 4.14 -7.32 10.65
C TYR A 98 5.11 -8.12 11.52
N GLN A 99 6.26 -8.49 10.98
CA GLN A 99 7.28 -9.25 11.71
C GLN A 99 7.83 -8.46 12.90
N PHE A 100 8.01 -7.15 12.74
CA PHE A 100 8.43 -6.30 13.85
C PHE A 100 7.40 -6.32 14.99
N LEU A 101 6.12 -6.17 14.68
CA LEU A 101 5.06 -6.19 15.69
C LEU A 101 5.00 -7.54 16.42
N LEU A 102 5.13 -8.64 15.70
CA LEU A 102 5.23 -9.97 16.33
C LEU A 102 6.44 -10.04 17.29
N SER A 103 7.57 -9.46 16.89
CA SER A 103 8.81 -9.52 17.68
C SER A 103 8.72 -8.78 19.01
N ILE A 104 7.83 -7.80 19.13
CA ILE A 104 7.59 -7.06 20.37
C ILE A 104 6.40 -7.60 21.17
N GLY A 105 5.86 -8.74 20.77
CA GLY A 105 4.83 -9.45 21.53
C GLY A 105 3.40 -9.15 21.13
N ILE A 106 3.16 -8.51 20.00
CA ILE A 106 1.81 -8.29 19.48
C ILE A 106 1.32 -9.61 18.85
N ASP A 107 0.07 -9.96 19.10
CA ASP A 107 -0.53 -11.17 18.52
C ASP A 107 -0.71 -11.06 17.01
N GLU A 108 -0.80 -12.19 16.32
CA GLU A 108 -0.85 -12.24 14.86
C GLU A 108 -1.98 -11.43 14.26
N GLN A 109 -3.19 -11.55 14.83
CA GLN A 109 -4.36 -10.84 14.30
C GLN A 109 -4.22 -9.32 14.43
N THR A 110 -3.82 -8.84 15.58
CA THR A 110 -3.59 -7.41 15.83
C THR A 110 -2.46 -6.89 14.97
N ALA A 111 -1.35 -7.64 14.89
CA ALA A 111 -0.19 -7.26 14.08
C ALA A 111 -0.56 -7.12 12.60
N ALA A 112 -1.37 -8.03 12.06
CA ALA A 112 -1.81 -7.96 10.66
C ALA A 112 -2.64 -6.71 10.39
N ILE A 113 -3.57 -6.39 11.29
CA ILE A 113 -4.41 -5.19 11.16
C ILE A 113 -3.59 -3.91 11.27
N ASP A 114 -2.75 -3.82 12.29
CA ASP A 114 -1.94 -2.62 12.53
C ASP A 114 -0.89 -2.40 11.43
N ALA A 115 -0.30 -3.48 10.91
CA ALA A 115 0.67 -3.40 9.84
C ALA A 115 0.07 -2.77 8.57
N GLU A 116 -1.20 -3.04 8.26
CA GLU A 116 -1.90 -2.45 7.11
C GLU A 116 -1.92 -0.92 7.18
N GLY A 117 -2.11 -0.36 8.38
CA GLY A 117 -2.10 1.10 8.55
C GLY A 117 -0.68 1.66 8.64
N ILE A 118 0.16 1.07 9.46
CA ILE A 118 1.50 1.59 9.77
C ILE A 118 2.39 1.62 8.51
N GLU A 119 2.32 0.61 7.65
CA GLU A 119 3.21 0.49 6.49
C GLU A 119 3.20 1.70 5.57
N HIS A 120 2.06 2.39 5.46
CA HIS A 120 1.90 3.54 4.57
C HIS A 120 2.56 4.81 5.08
N HIS A 121 2.87 4.86 6.37
CA HIS A 121 3.33 6.08 7.05
C HIS A 121 4.74 5.96 7.64
N VAL A 122 5.41 4.84 7.42
CA VAL A 122 6.74 4.56 7.96
C VAL A 122 7.80 4.95 6.94
N SER A 123 8.81 5.71 7.40
CA SER A 123 9.94 6.09 6.54
C SER A 123 10.83 4.88 6.22
N PRO A 124 11.58 4.92 5.10
CA PRO A 124 12.56 3.87 4.79
C PRO A 124 13.58 3.65 5.91
N LYS A 125 13.98 4.70 6.61
CA LYS A 125 14.91 4.62 7.74
C LYS A 125 14.32 3.81 8.88
N THR A 126 13.07 4.06 9.24
CA THR A 126 12.37 3.32 10.31
C THR A 126 12.16 1.87 9.91
N LEU A 127 11.77 1.59 8.66
CA LEU A 127 11.63 0.21 8.15
C LEU A 127 12.93 -0.58 8.27
N ARG A 128 14.07 0.03 7.92
CA ARG A 128 15.38 -0.63 8.06
C ARG A 128 15.68 -0.98 9.51
N ARG A 129 15.35 -0.11 10.45
CA ARG A 129 15.54 -0.38 11.88
C ARG A 129 14.64 -1.51 12.35
N PHE A 130 13.39 -1.56 11.90
CA PHE A 130 12.48 -2.66 12.21
C PHE A 130 13.06 -3.99 11.74
N GLU A 131 13.52 -4.02 10.49
CA GLU A 131 14.11 -5.23 9.89
C GLU A 131 15.36 -5.68 10.64
N GLU A 132 16.26 -4.75 11.01
CA GLU A 132 17.46 -5.05 11.79
C GLU A 132 17.13 -5.67 13.15
N LEU A 133 16.11 -5.14 13.84
CA LEU A 133 15.70 -5.65 15.14
C LEU A 133 15.11 -7.06 15.04
N VAL A 134 14.32 -7.34 14.01
CA VAL A 134 13.79 -8.67 13.76
C VAL A 134 14.92 -9.66 13.52
N GLN A 135 15.90 -9.32 12.70
CA GLN A 135 17.06 -10.17 12.41
C GLN A 135 17.89 -10.46 13.66
N ARG A 136 18.09 -9.47 14.53
CA ARG A 136 18.77 -9.66 15.81
C ARG A 136 18.06 -10.63 16.73
N ASN A 137 16.74 -10.51 16.82
CA ASN A 137 15.93 -11.39 17.67
C ASN A 137 15.98 -12.83 17.16
N GLU A 138 15.91 -13.05 15.85
CA GLU A 138 16.04 -14.37 15.24
C GLU A 138 17.41 -15.00 15.53
N SER A 139 18.47 -14.19 15.50
CA SER A 139 19.82 -14.67 15.82
C SER A 139 20.03 -15.05 17.27
N ARG A 140 19.22 -14.50 18.19
CA ARG A 140 19.29 -14.83 19.62
C ARG A 140 18.53 -16.10 19.97
N ASP A 141 17.52 -16.43 19.18
CA ASP A 141 16.65 -17.58 19.41
C ASP A 141 17.17 -18.87 18.74
N SER A 142 18.25 -18.75 17.98
CA SER A 142 18.88 -19.90 17.32
C SER A 142 20.11 -20.42 18.09
#